data_7b4122a624f32a02fe752c7cfbbe91db
#
_entry.id   7b4122a624f32a02fe752c7cfbbe91db
#
_cell.length_a   1.000
_cell.length_b   1.000
_cell.length_c   1.000
_cell.angle_alpha   90.00
_cell.angle_beta   90.00
_cell.angle_gamma   90.00
#
_symmetry.space_group_name_H-M   'P 1'
#
loop_
_entity.id
_entity.type
_entity.pdbx_description
1 polymer ?
#
loop_
_entity_poly.entity_id
_entity_poly.type
_entity_poly.pdbx_seq_one_letter_code
_entity_poly.pdbx_strand_id
1 'polypeptide(L)'
;PSLGILTTNALGAADSVLIPVQCEYFALEGIMQLINTIMLAQKKVNPNLDIEGVLLTMLTTNTNLGLEVVDSIKGFFKERVYDTIIPRLIRLAEAPSHGKPILEYEPRSRGTLAYLNLAKEVIEKNGTKKESVG
;
A
#
# COMPACT_ATOMS: atom_id res chain seq x y z
N PRO A 1 -5.60 11.80 -4.16
CA PRO A 1 -5.56 11.82 -2.68
C PRO A 1 -5.63 13.25 -2.15
N SER A 2 -6.31 13.43 -1.03
CA SER A 2 -6.30 14.72 -0.34
C SER A 2 -4.99 14.86 0.43
N LEU A 3 -4.15 15.83 0.05
CA LEU A 3 -2.87 16.13 0.70
C LEU A 3 -3.00 17.34 1.65
N GLY A 4 -4.08 17.35 2.43
CA GLY A 4 -4.41 18.42 3.37
C GLY A 4 -3.72 18.28 4.74
N ILE A 5 -4.23 19.03 5.72
CA ILE A 5 -3.67 19.12 7.06
C ILE A 5 -3.65 17.78 7.80
N LEU A 6 -4.67 16.93 7.62
CA LEU A 6 -4.72 15.59 8.23
C LEU A 6 -3.60 14.70 7.72
N THR A 7 -3.32 14.72 6.42
CA THR A 7 -2.20 13.98 5.82
C THR A 7 -0.87 14.48 6.38
N THR A 8 -0.67 15.79 6.47
CA THR A 8 0.55 16.39 7.02
C THR A 8 0.75 15.98 8.49
N ASN A 9 -0.30 16.00 9.30
CA ASN A 9 -0.25 15.58 10.70
C ASN A 9 0.06 14.08 10.82
N ALA A 10 -0.56 13.25 9.99
CA ALA A 10 -0.29 11.81 9.97
C ALA A 10 1.16 11.50 9.60
N LEU A 11 1.70 12.15 8.58
CA LEU A 11 3.11 12.01 8.17
C LEU A 11 4.07 12.53 9.24
N GLY A 12 3.69 13.57 9.98
CA GLY A 12 4.46 14.10 11.10
C GLY A 12 4.57 13.14 12.29
N ALA A 13 3.54 12.33 12.51
CA ALA A 13 3.44 11.42 13.66
C ALA A 13 3.88 9.98 13.35
N ALA A 14 3.90 9.59 12.09
CA ALA A 14 4.16 8.21 11.67
C ALA A 14 5.66 7.87 11.71
N ASP A 15 5.97 6.61 12.01
CA ASP A 15 7.31 6.05 11.86
C ASP A 15 7.59 5.68 10.40
N SER A 16 6.58 5.14 9.71
CA SER A 16 6.65 4.74 8.31
C SER A 16 5.30 4.88 7.60
N VAL A 17 5.34 4.86 6.27
CA VAL A 17 4.16 4.97 5.41
C VAL A 17 4.03 3.76 4.50
N LEU A 18 2.93 3.01 4.62
CA LEU A 18 2.52 2.01 3.64
C LEU A 18 1.58 2.67 2.64
N ILE A 19 1.90 2.55 1.34
CA ILE A 19 1.20 3.24 0.26
C ILE A 19 0.39 2.23 -0.57
N PRO A 20 -0.93 2.16 -0.41
CA PRO A 20 -1.77 1.39 -1.32
C PRO A 20 -1.96 2.14 -2.65
N VAL A 21 -1.76 1.44 -3.76
CA VAL A 21 -1.89 1.99 -5.11
C VAL A 21 -2.89 1.16 -5.90
N GLN A 22 -3.94 1.79 -6.38
CA GLN A 22 -4.84 1.16 -7.34
C GLN A 22 -4.15 1.08 -8.71
N CYS A 23 -4.18 -0.10 -9.33
CA CYS A 23 -3.52 -0.33 -10.62
C CYS A 23 -4.36 0.21 -11.79
N GLU A 24 -4.55 1.54 -11.83
CA GLU A 24 -5.31 2.29 -12.82
C GLU A 24 -4.45 3.37 -13.51
N TYR A 25 -4.92 3.92 -14.62
CA TYR A 25 -4.16 4.85 -15.47
C TYR A 25 -3.53 6.04 -14.73
N PHE A 26 -4.26 6.67 -13.81
CA PHE A 26 -3.76 7.83 -13.06
C PHE A 26 -2.92 7.48 -11.83
N ALA A 27 -2.63 6.20 -11.60
CA ALA A 27 -1.90 5.75 -10.41
C ALA A 27 -0.50 6.40 -10.29
N LEU A 28 0.22 6.48 -11.39
CA LEU A 28 1.59 7.03 -11.41
C LEU A 28 1.62 8.51 -11.06
N GLU A 29 0.69 9.31 -11.58
CA GLU A 29 0.60 10.74 -11.24
C GLU A 29 0.28 10.93 -9.75
N GLY A 30 -0.71 10.23 -9.23
CA GLY A 30 -1.11 10.31 -7.82
C GLY A 30 0.01 9.89 -6.87
N ILE A 31 0.75 8.82 -7.19
CA ILE A 31 1.84 8.35 -6.35
C ILE A 31 3.02 9.33 -6.35
N MET A 32 3.34 9.97 -7.47
CA MET A 32 4.40 10.97 -7.54
C MET A 32 4.07 12.22 -6.70
N GLN A 33 2.82 12.68 -6.72
CA GLN A 33 2.37 13.77 -5.84
C GLN A 33 2.50 13.40 -4.36
N LEU A 34 2.12 12.18 -3.98
CA LEU A 34 2.27 11.68 -2.61
C LEU A 34 3.74 11.58 -2.20
N ILE A 35 4.61 11.06 -3.05
CA ILE A 35 6.05 10.98 -2.77
C ILE A 35 6.65 12.36 -2.52
N ASN A 36 6.30 13.35 -3.32
CA ASN A 36 6.75 14.74 -3.11
C ASN A 36 6.29 15.26 -1.74
N THR A 37 5.06 14.94 -1.33
CA THR A 37 4.55 15.32 -0.01
C THR A 37 5.29 14.61 1.12
N ILE A 38 5.60 13.32 0.97
CA ILE A 38 6.41 12.56 1.94
C ILE A 38 7.80 13.16 2.06
N MET A 39 8.47 13.45 0.95
CA MET A 39 9.80 14.08 0.94
C MET A 39 9.78 15.46 1.63
N LEU A 40 8.73 16.24 1.44
CA LEU A 40 8.56 17.52 2.11
C LEU A 40 8.36 17.34 3.63
N ALA A 41 7.58 16.34 4.04
CA ALA A 41 7.39 16.00 5.45
C ALA A 41 8.71 15.54 6.09
N GLN A 42 9.49 14.71 5.43
CA GLN A 42 10.82 14.29 5.87
C GLN A 42 11.74 15.49 6.09
N LYS A 43 11.72 16.46 5.18
CA LYS A 43 12.58 17.63 5.25
C LYS A 43 12.18 18.62 6.34
N LYS A 44 10.87 18.79 6.61
CA LYS A 44 10.36 19.90 7.44
C LYS A 44 9.85 19.47 8.80
N VAL A 45 9.32 18.25 8.94
CA VAL A 45 8.50 17.85 10.10
C VAL A 45 9.00 16.56 10.74
N ASN A 46 9.33 15.55 9.95
CA ASN A 46 9.67 14.22 10.44
C ASN A 46 10.83 13.62 9.63
N PRO A 47 12.08 13.93 9.99
CA PRO A 47 13.25 13.44 9.25
C PRO A 47 13.40 11.91 9.25
N ASN A 48 12.82 11.23 10.22
CA ASN A 48 12.92 9.77 10.38
C ASN A 48 11.79 9.00 9.65
N LEU A 49 10.85 9.70 9.03
CA LEU A 49 9.78 9.07 8.27
C LEU A 49 10.36 8.21 7.13
N ASP A 50 9.99 6.94 7.08
CA ASP A 50 10.39 6.02 6.01
C ASP A 50 9.17 5.55 5.20
N ILE A 51 9.40 5.07 3.98
CA ILE A 51 8.39 4.36 3.19
C ILE A 51 8.48 2.88 3.56
N GLU A 52 7.46 2.38 4.25
CA GLU A 52 7.34 0.97 4.64
C GLU A 52 7.26 0.06 3.43
N GLY A 53 6.43 0.43 2.48
CA GLY A 53 6.27 -0.28 1.23
C GLY A 53 5.11 0.25 0.40
N VAL A 54 5.03 -0.27 -0.83
CA VAL A 54 3.97 0.03 -1.79
C VAL A 54 3.16 -1.24 -2.03
N LEU A 55 1.86 -1.15 -1.78
CA LEU A 55 0.91 -2.25 -1.96
C LEU A 55 0.07 -2.05 -3.22
N LEU A 56 0.17 -2.96 -4.16
CA LEU A 56 -0.67 -2.95 -5.36
C LEU A 56 -2.07 -3.47 -5.01
N THR A 57 -3.10 -2.70 -5.33
CA THR A 57 -4.48 -3.04 -5.02
C THR A 57 -5.37 -2.95 -6.25
N MET A 58 -6.53 -3.62 -6.18
CA MET A 58 -7.57 -3.62 -7.21
C MET A 58 -7.05 -3.99 -8.61
N LEU A 59 -6.02 -4.83 -8.67
CA LEU A 59 -5.49 -5.30 -9.94
C LEU A 59 -6.54 -6.16 -10.65
N THR A 60 -6.79 -5.78 -11.91
CA THR A 60 -7.57 -6.59 -12.86
C THR A 60 -6.58 -7.21 -13.83
N THR A 61 -6.38 -8.53 -13.72
CA THR A 61 -5.34 -9.27 -14.46
C THR A 61 -5.53 -9.31 -15.98
N ASN A 62 -6.67 -8.87 -16.48
CA ASN A 62 -7.05 -9.01 -17.89
C ASN A 62 -6.83 -7.74 -18.74
N THR A 63 -6.12 -6.74 -18.22
CA THR A 63 -5.86 -5.51 -18.96
C THR A 63 -4.36 -5.27 -19.10
N ASN A 64 -3.89 -5.05 -20.33
CA ASN A 64 -2.49 -4.67 -20.60
C ASN A 64 -2.08 -3.42 -19.80
N LEU A 65 -3.00 -2.47 -19.66
CA LEU A 65 -2.78 -1.23 -18.91
C LEU A 65 -2.44 -1.50 -17.43
N GLY A 66 -3.16 -2.41 -16.78
CA GLY A 66 -2.89 -2.78 -15.39
C GLY A 66 -1.48 -3.36 -15.20
N LEU A 67 -1.04 -4.18 -16.15
CA LEU A 67 0.31 -4.77 -16.14
C LEU A 67 1.39 -3.72 -16.39
N GLU A 68 1.20 -2.78 -17.31
CA GLU A 68 2.13 -1.68 -17.55
C GLU A 68 2.30 -0.77 -16.33
N VAL A 69 1.21 -0.49 -15.61
CA VAL A 69 1.24 0.27 -14.35
C VAL A 69 2.02 -0.49 -13.27
N VAL A 70 1.78 -1.79 -13.13
CA VAL A 70 2.52 -2.66 -12.20
C VAL A 70 4.02 -2.64 -12.49
N ASP A 71 4.41 -2.81 -13.74
CA ASP A 71 5.82 -2.82 -14.15
C ASP A 71 6.49 -1.46 -13.90
N SER A 72 5.78 -0.37 -14.15
CA SER A 72 6.28 0.98 -13.88
C SER A 72 6.48 1.22 -12.39
N ILE A 73 5.55 0.79 -11.54
CA ILE A 73 5.65 0.92 -10.08
C ILE A 73 6.78 0.05 -9.54
N LYS A 74 6.89 -1.21 -10.00
CA LYS A 74 7.99 -2.10 -9.62
C LYS A 74 9.35 -1.58 -10.07
N GLY A 75 9.42 -0.99 -11.27
CA GLY A 75 10.64 -0.36 -11.76
C GLY A 75 11.12 0.82 -10.89
N PHE A 76 10.20 1.62 -10.38
CA PHE A 76 10.50 2.79 -9.56
C PHE A 76 10.80 2.43 -8.10
N PHE A 77 9.94 1.64 -7.46
CA PHE A 77 10.03 1.32 -6.03
C PHE A 77 10.83 0.06 -5.70
N LYS A 78 11.08 -0.79 -6.70
CA LYS A 78 11.88 -2.02 -6.59
C LYS A 78 11.45 -2.91 -5.42
N GLU A 79 12.36 -3.15 -4.48
CA GLU A 79 12.16 -4.03 -3.32
C GLU A 79 11.13 -3.50 -2.30
N ARG A 80 10.73 -2.23 -2.42
CA ARG A 80 9.70 -1.64 -1.55
C ARG A 80 8.28 -2.01 -1.98
N VAL A 81 8.09 -2.60 -3.17
CA VAL A 81 6.79 -3.13 -3.57
C VAL A 81 6.56 -4.47 -2.89
N TYR A 82 5.39 -4.63 -2.26
CA TYR A 82 5.00 -5.91 -1.69
C TYR A 82 4.77 -6.94 -2.79
N ASP A 83 5.15 -8.19 -2.54
CA ASP A 83 4.86 -9.31 -3.45
C ASP A 83 3.35 -9.62 -3.45
N THR A 84 2.72 -9.44 -2.31
CA THR A 84 1.27 -9.57 -2.16
C THR A 84 0.54 -8.48 -2.93
N ILE A 85 -0.45 -8.88 -3.73
CA ILE A 85 -1.35 -7.98 -4.47
C ILE A 85 -2.78 -8.21 -3.98
N ILE A 86 -3.51 -7.13 -3.68
CA ILE A 86 -4.94 -7.23 -3.35
C ILE A 86 -5.75 -7.16 -4.64
N PRO A 87 -6.43 -8.24 -5.03
CA PRO A 87 -7.22 -8.28 -6.25
C PRO A 87 -8.50 -7.44 -6.13
N ARG A 88 -9.05 -7.02 -7.27
CA ARG A 88 -10.39 -6.44 -7.32
C ARG A 88 -11.43 -7.55 -7.12
N LEU A 89 -12.12 -7.54 -5.99
CA LEU A 89 -13.16 -8.53 -5.63
C LEU A 89 -14.39 -7.81 -5.07
N ILE A 90 -15.57 -8.21 -5.53
CA ILE A 90 -16.85 -7.67 -5.07
C ILE A 90 -17.01 -7.86 -3.55
N ARG A 91 -16.62 -9.01 -3.02
CA ARG A 91 -16.72 -9.34 -1.59
C ARG A 91 -15.93 -8.39 -0.68
N LEU A 92 -14.79 -7.88 -1.16
CA LEU A 92 -14.03 -6.85 -0.44
C LEU A 92 -14.76 -5.51 -0.36
N ALA A 93 -15.56 -5.18 -1.38
CA ALA A 93 -16.40 -3.99 -1.39
C ALA A 93 -17.66 -4.17 -0.54
N GLU A 94 -18.21 -5.38 -0.47
CA GLU A 94 -19.42 -5.70 0.29
C GLU A 94 -19.18 -5.77 1.81
N ALA A 95 -18.05 -6.32 2.26
CA ALA A 95 -17.76 -6.54 3.67
C ALA A 95 -17.97 -5.30 4.55
N PRO A 96 -17.50 -4.09 4.18
CA PRO A 96 -17.72 -2.87 4.95
C PRO A 96 -19.22 -2.51 5.09
N SER A 97 -20.04 -2.79 4.08
CA SER A 97 -21.49 -2.51 4.15
C SER A 97 -22.21 -3.40 5.18
N HIS A 98 -21.60 -4.51 5.56
CA HIS A 98 -22.06 -5.41 6.62
C HIS A 98 -21.36 -5.13 7.97
N GLY A 99 -20.52 -4.10 8.05
CA GLY A 99 -19.77 -3.77 9.26
C GLY A 99 -18.77 -4.86 9.68
N LYS A 100 -18.28 -5.67 8.75
CA LYS A 100 -17.39 -6.80 9.02
C LYS A 100 -16.09 -6.69 8.23
N PRO A 101 -14.95 -7.11 8.82
CA PRO A 101 -13.73 -7.35 8.04
C PRO A 101 -13.93 -8.55 7.12
N ILE A 102 -13.16 -8.63 6.03
CA ILE A 102 -13.28 -9.73 5.07
C ILE A 102 -13.03 -11.11 5.71
N LEU A 103 -12.20 -11.16 6.74
CA LEU A 103 -11.88 -12.38 7.48
C LEU A 103 -13.11 -12.99 8.17
N GLU A 104 -14.06 -12.16 8.59
CA GLU A 104 -15.32 -12.60 9.18
C GLU A 104 -16.45 -12.72 8.15
N TYR A 105 -16.47 -11.81 7.16
CA TYR A 105 -17.50 -11.78 6.13
C TYR A 105 -17.42 -12.99 5.19
N GLU A 106 -16.22 -13.32 4.73
CA GLU A 106 -15.96 -14.46 3.85
C GLU A 106 -14.58 -15.10 4.14
N PRO A 107 -14.48 -15.89 5.22
CA PRO A 107 -13.20 -16.41 5.74
C PRO A 107 -12.37 -17.22 4.75
N ARG A 108 -13.03 -17.87 3.76
CA ARG A 108 -12.36 -18.72 2.77
C ARG A 108 -12.17 -18.05 1.42
N SER A 109 -12.38 -16.72 1.34
CA SER A 109 -12.26 -16.01 0.07
C SER A 109 -10.80 -15.75 -0.32
N ARG A 110 -10.60 -15.52 -1.62
CA ARG A 110 -9.31 -15.03 -2.13
C ARG A 110 -8.91 -13.68 -1.52
N GLY A 111 -9.90 -12.85 -1.17
CA GLY A 111 -9.66 -11.58 -0.49
C GLY A 111 -9.08 -11.77 0.91
N THR A 112 -9.65 -12.69 1.70
CA THR A 112 -9.12 -13.05 3.03
C THR A 112 -7.70 -13.57 2.92
N LEU A 113 -7.43 -14.50 1.99
CA LEU A 113 -6.09 -15.02 1.79
C LEU A 113 -5.09 -13.93 1.42
N ALA A 114 -5.46 -13.01 0.53
CA ALA A 114 -4.59 -11.89 0.14
C ALA A 114 -4.22 -11.00 1.33
N TYR A 115 -5.18 -10.62 2.18
CA TYR A 115 -4.90 -9.83 3.38
C TYR A 115 -4.08 -10.57 4.43
N LEU A 116 -4.29 -11.88 4.60
CA LEU A 116 -3.45 -12.69 5.49
C LEU A 116 -2.00 -12.80 4.99
N ASN A 117 -1.81 -12.96 3.68
CA ASN A 117 -0.48 -12.97 3.07
C ASN A 117 0.21 -11.60 3.22
N LEU A 118 -0.51 -10.50 3.02
CA LEU A 118 0.01 -9.16 3.26
C LEU A 118 0.46 -9.00 4.71
N ALA A 119 -0.35 -9.43 5.68
CA ALA A 119 0.00 -9.33 7.09
C ALA A 119 1.30 -10.08 7.41
N LYS A 120 1.47 -11.29 6.88
CA LYS A 120 2.72 -12.07 7.03
C LYS A 120 3.90 -11.33 6.42
N GLU A 121 3.79 -10.84 5.20
CA GLU A 121 4.85 -10.14 4.50
C GLU A 121 5.27 -8.85 5.24
N VAL A 122 4.32 -8.08 5.77
CA VAL A 122 4.60 -6.89 6.59
C VAL A 122 5.37 -7.26 7.87
N ILE A 123 4.96 -8.34 8.56
CA ILE A 123 5.64 -8.82 9.77
C ILE A 123 7.06 -9.27 9.46
N GLU A 124 7.27 -10.03 8.40
CA GLU A 124 8.58 -10.52 8.00
C GLU A 124 9.53 -9.37 7.62
N LYS A 125 9.07 -8.41 6.83
CA LYS A 125 9.87 -7.23 6.46
C LYS A 125 10.24 -6.37 7.67
N ASN A 126 9.36 -6.23 8.65
CA ASN A 126 9.66 -5.50 9.89
C ASN A 126 10.55 -6.29 10.86
N GLY A 127 10.45 -7.61 10.88
CA GLY A 127 11.34 -8.48 11.67
C GLY A 127 12.80 -8.36 11.23
N THR A 128 13.05 -8.44 9.94
CA THR A 128 14.40 -8.29 9.36
C THR A 128 14.99 -6.89 9.55
N LYS A 129 14.19 -5.83 9.57
CA LYS A 129 14.66 -4.48 9.87
C LYS A 129 15.18 -4.34 11.31
N LYS A 130 14.56 -5.00 12.28
CA LYS A 130 15.02 -4.96 13.70
C LYS A 130 16.33 -5.69 13.91
N GLU A 131 16.60 -6.76 13.18
CA GLU A 131 17.87 -7.50 13.29
C GLU A 131 19.04 -6.78 12.62
N SER A 132 18.80 -5.92 11.64
CA SER A 132 19.84 -5.16 10.94
C SER A 132 20.32 -3.89 11.68
N VAL A 133 19.63 -3.47 12.74
CA VAL A 133 19.92 -2.27 13.55
C VAL A 133 20.56 -2.64 14.92
N GLY A 134 20.68 -3.90 15.20
CA GLY A 134 21.40 -4.43 16.38
C GLY A 134 22.81 -4.80 16.01
#